data_75d170f3b2598f285a0a028fd377e193
#
_entry.id   75d170f3b2598f285a0a028fd377e193
#
_cell.length_a   1.000
_cell.length_b   1.000
_cell.length_c   1.000
_cell.angle_alpha   90.00
_cell.angle_beta   90.00
_cell.angle_gamma   90.00
#
_symmetry.space_group_name_H-M   'P 1'
#
loop_
_entity.id
_entity.type
_entity.pdbx_description
1 polymer ?
#
loop_
_entity_poly.entity_id
_entity_poly.type
_entity_poly.pdbx_seq_one_letter_code
_entity_poly.pdbx_strand_id
1 'polypeptide(L)'
;MWDAAHPTRDIFYRVFEVQNISKSPKKFRLFSTHNYKILENKIGETAVIDRDVLIHYKQNRYFLHGSRPHYDQFAVGTADWNGLEGTWRDMENDGILSSNLVSQGSVDSTIGWTLPQLWPEESARVHNWIAIGRNYDNVMKTHKWVLDKSTTTIYHNVFNFWHSWLERTSILPEYKQTGKLPKKVLDMFYRSLLTITSHMDVTGSVIASCDSDIKQFGADLYTYCWPRDAAWAAIALDRAKYHDLSIEVFDFLSKVITKRGYFLHKYTPRGDFGSTWHPTPMIQLDETGLPLYAAYHHWLESKNIWPVAKYFNSLIAPAANYLTNSLDRLTILPFESFDLWEEQKGVQTYTACTVYAGLHGASELANALGNDAESEYWSKAAEMAKDAIPRYLYDKKLKRFKRSLEDSTLDASVFAVWYFGVLPPDDERVVSTMNAIEEELTRPSGGIARYTHDSYFGYMNSWIICTLWLAQWHIAVGNLERAMELIEWCTDHAHPSGLMSEQIADDGSPLSVLPLAWSHSAYVLTVLEYLKAVAEKYPVCP
;
A
#
# COMPACT_ATOMS: atom_id res chain seq x y z
N MET A 1 11.75 -10.62 17.10
CA MET A 1 12.41 -10.44 15.79
C MET A 1 12.30 -8.98 15.39
N TRP A 2 13.34 -8.44 14.79
CA TRP A 2 13.38 -7.06 14.28
C TRP A 2 13.97 -7.08 12.87
N ASP A 3 13.30 -6.41 11.94
CA ASP A 3 13.63 -6.37 10.53
C ASP A 3 13.72 -4.93 10.04
N ALA A 4 14.69 -4.62 9.19
CA ALA A 4 14.77 -3.33 8.51
C ALA A 4 15.63 -3.38 7.24
N ALA A 5 15.31 -2.52 6.27
CA ALA A 5 16.19 -2.21 5.17
C ALA A 5 17.24 -1.16 5.58
N HIS A 6 18.47 -1.33 5.12
CA HIS A 6 19.50 -0.31 5.35
C HIS A 6 19.26 0.90 4.44
N PRO A 7 19.28 2.14 4.97
CA PRO A 7 18.79 3.31 4.24
C PRO A 7 19.63 3.71 3.01
N THR A 8 20.89 3.26 2.93
CA THR A 8 21.81 3.68 1.85
C THR A 8 22.54 2.51 1.19
N ARG A 9 22.16 1.26 1.50
CA ARG A 9 22.77 0.06 0.95
C ARG A 9 21.72 -1.00 0.70
N ASP A 10 21.94 -1.81 -0.31
CA ASP A 10 21.06 -2.94 -0.65
C ASP A 10 21.25 -4.09 0.35
N ILE A 11 20.81 -3.87 1.60
CA ILE A 11 20.90 -4.81 2.72
C ILE A 11 19.55 -4.86 3.41
N PHE A 12 18.99 -6.07 3.50
CA PHE A 12 17.97 -6.40 4.48
C PHE A 12 18.66 -6.94 5.73
N TYR A 13 18.33 -6.38 6.88
CA TYR A 13 18.96 -6.72 8.15
C TYR A 13 17.92 -7.23 9.14
N ARG A 14 18.18 -8.39 9.73
CA ARG A 14 17.29 -9.07 10.67
C ARG A 14 18.00 -9.40 11.96
N VAL A 15 17.34 -9.17 13.09
CA VAL A 15 17.80 -9.62 14.41
C VAL A 15 16.79 -10.57 15.00
N PHE A 16 17.21 -11.80 15.24
CA PHE A 16 16.48 -12.76 16.05
C PHE A 16 16.90 -12.61 17.50
N GLU A 17 15.96 -12.52 18.40
CA GLU A 17 16.18 -12.62 19.84
C GLU A 17 15.37 -13.81 20.38
N VAL A 18 16.05 -14.78 20.94
CA VAL A 18 15.47 -15.99 21.53
C VAL A 18 15.65 -15.92 23.03
N GLN A 19 14.55 -15.89 23.77
CA GLN A 19 14.54 -15.84 25.24
C GLN A 19 14.00 -17.14 25.80
N ASN A 20 14.62 -17.64 26.86
CA ASN A 20 14.11 -18.76 27.61
C ASN A 20 13.09 -18.30 28.67
N ILE A 21 11.80 -18.43 28.37
CA ILE A 21 10.69 -18.11 29.28
C ILE A 21 10.28 -19.27 30.19
N SER A 22 10.98 -20.41 30.12
CA SER A 22 10.71 -21.54 30.98
C SER A 22 11.44 -21.43 32.33
N LYS A 23 11.06 -22.28 33.30
CA LYS A 23 11.66 -22.30 34.64
C LYS A 23 12.96 -23.15 34.73
N SER A 24 13.44 -23.69 33.62
CA SER A 24 14.66 -24.55 33.60
C SER A 24 15.56 -24.16 32.44
N PRO A 25 16.87 -24.43 32.54
CA PRO A 25 17.80 -24.23 31.43
C PRO A 25 17.38 -24.99 30.17
N LYS A 26 17.45 -24.34 29.01
CA LYS A 26 17.09 -24.92 27.72
C LYS A 26 18.19 -24.72 26.68
N LYS A 27 18.29 -25.65 25.76
CA LYS A 27 19.08 -25.51 24.53
C LYS A 27 18.12 -25.28 23.38
N PHE A 28 18.44 -24.31 22.52
CA PHE A 28 17.65 -23.96 21.35
C PHE A 28 18.48 -24.09 20.08
N ARG A 29 17.84 -24.50 19.02
CA ARG A 29 18.32 -24.33 17.64
C ARG A 29 17.38 -23.36 16.93
N LEU A 30 17.93 -22.44 16.19
CA LEU A 30 17.20 -21.49 15.35
C LEU A 30 17.48 -21.83 13.89
N PHE A 31 16.45 -21.90 13.06
CA PHE A 31 16.57 -22.13 11.63
C PHE A 31 15.91 -21.01 10.85
N SER A 32 16.50 -20.66 9.70
CA SER A 32 15.95 -19.71 8.75
C SER A 32 15.95 -20.33 7.36
N THR A 33 14.76 -20.49 6.80
CA THR A 33 14.59 -21.05 5.44
C THR A 33 14.37 -19.91 4.45
N HIS A 34 14.97 -20.04 3.28
CA HIS A 34 14.92 -19.05 2.21
C HIS A 34 14.43 -19.71 0.92
N ASN A 35 13.32 -19.22 0.40
CA ASN A 35 12.68 -19.72 -0.79
C ASN A 35 12.37 -18.54 -1.71
N TYR A 36 13.24 -18.29 -2.69
CA TYR A 36 13.11 -17.18 -3.62
C TYR A 36 12.35 -17.58 -4.89
N LYS A 37 11.79 -16.59 -5.54
CA LYS A 37 11.25 -16.65 -6.91
C LYS A 37 11.92 -15.54 -7.72
N ILE A 38 13.22 -15.67 -7.93
CA ILE A 38 14.02 -14.65 -8.60
C ILE A 38 13.50 -14.46 -10.01
N LEU A 39 13.19 -13.20 -10.40
CA LEU A 39 12.52 -12.87 -11.66
C LEU A 39 11.19 -13.62 -11.83
N GLU A 40 10.39 -13.65 -10.76
CA GLU A 40 9.00 -14.12 -10.68
C GLU A 40 8.77 -15.62 -10.88
N ASN A 41 9.81 -16.42 -11.07
CA ASN A 41 9.67 -17.86 -11.19
C ASN A 41 10.88 -18.62 -10.62
N LYS A 42 10.68 -19.91 -10.34
CA LYS A 42 11.71 -20.80 -9.78
C LYS A 42 12.56 -21.54 -10.83
N ILE A 43 12.46 -21.19 -12.11
CA ILE A 43 13.19 -21.89 -13.16
C ILE A 43 14.61 -21.32 -13.25
N GLY A 44 15.62 -22.20 -13.14
CA GLY A 44 17.02 -21.85 -13.36
C GLY A 44 17.64 -20.97 -12.27
N GLU A 45 17.11 -21.02 -11.05
CA GLU A 45 17.78 -20.48 -9.87
C GLU A 45 18.94 -21.39 -9.45
N THR A 46 19.94 -20.81 -8.80
CA THR A 46 21.03 -21.55 -8.15
C THR A 46 21.15 -21.05 -6.72
N ALA A 47 21.26 -22.00 -5.80
CA ALA A 47 21.65 -21.73 -4.43
C ALA A 47 22.93 -22.49 -4.12
N VAL A 48 23.89 -21.83 -3.47
CA VAL A 48 25.22 -22.37 -3.19
C VAL A 48 25.75 -21.86 -1.86
N ILE A 49 26.42 -22.74 -1.12
CA ILE A 49 27.30 -22.36 -0.02
C ILE A 49 28.70 -22.14 -0.61
N ASP A 50 29.17 -20.91 -0.56
CA ASP A 50 30.54 -20.55 -0.95
C ASP A 50 31.31 -20.07 0.28
N ARG A 51 32.24 -20.89 0.73
CA ARG A 51 33.00 -20.70 1.97
C ARG A 51 32.06 -20.59 3.18
N ASP A 52 31.82 -19.38 3.66
CA ASP A 52 31.04 -19.06 4.86
C ASP A 52 29.77 -18.27 4.55
N VAL A 53 29.34 -18.22 3.28
CA VAL A 53 28.12 -17.51 2.87
C VAL A 53 27.19 -18.40 2.05
N LEU A 54 25.90 -18.19 2.22
CA LEU A 54 24.88 -18.77 1.37
C LEU A 54 24.49 -17.74 0.31
N ILE A 55 24.49 -18.14 -0.96
CA ILE A 55 24.14 -17.26 -2.07
C ILE A 55 23.04 -17.91 -2.92
N HIS A 56 21.94 -17.20 -3.09
CA HIS A 56 20.96 -17.47 -4.15
C HIS A 56 21.17 -16.54 -5.31
N TYR A 57 21.14 -17.03 -6.54
CA TYR A 57 21.26 -16.17 -7.71
C TYR A 57 20.54 -16.71 -8.94
N LYS A 58 20.21 -15.80 -9.82
CA LYS A 58 19.70 -16.05 -11.17
C LYS A 58 20.03 -14.85 -12.04
N GLN A 59 20.70 -15.09 -13.18
CA GLN A 59 21.17 -14.03 -14.07
C GLN A 59 21.95 -12.93 -13.32
N ASN A 60 21.45 -11.69 -13.31
CA ASN A 60 22.05 -10.54 -12.64
C ASN A 60 21.34 -10.18 -11.32
N ARG A 61 20.82 -11.15 -10.59
CA ARG A 61 20.21 -10.97 -9.26
C ARG A 61 20.86 -11.95 -8.30
N TYR A 62 21.48 -11.40 -7.25
CA TYR A 62 22.23 -12.14 -6.23
C TYR A 62 21.71 -11.74 -4.85
N PHE A 63 21.49 -12.72 -4.01
CA PHE A 63 21.06 -12.59 -2.62
C PHE A 63 22.04 -13.39 -1.76
N LEU A 64 22.90 -12.68 -1.02
CA LEU A 64 23.90 -13.28 -0.17
C LEU A 64 23.46 -13.18 1.29
N HIS A 65 23.41 -14.31 1.98
CA HIS A 65 23.12 -14.41 3.40
C HIS A 65 24.39 -14.49 4.22
N GLY A 66 24.52 -13.61 5.19
CA GLY A 66 25.55 -13.64 6.22
C GLY A 66 24.95 -13.52 7.61
N SER A 67 25.67 -13.97 8.62
CA SER A 67 25.19 -13.88 10.01
C SER A 67 26.30 -13.70 11.03
N ARG A 68 25.90 -13.24 12.21
CA ARG A 68 26.75 -13.16 13.39
C ARG A 68 25.90 -13.50 14.64
N PRO A 69 26.19 -14.59 15.38
CA PRO A 69 27.26 -15.57 15.08
C PRO A 69 27.06 -16.22 13.70
N HIS A 70 28.12 -16.82 13.17
CA HIS A 70 28.05 -17.62 11.95
C HIS A 70 27.11 -18.80 12.15
N TYR A 71 26.34 -19.20 11.14
CA TYR A 71 25.55 -20.43 11.18
C TYR A 71 26.47 -21.65 11.25
N ASP A 72 26.06 -22.67 11.98
CA ASP A 72 26.79 -23.91 12.16
C ASP A 72 26.17 -25.08 11.39
N GLN A 73 25.00 -24.89 10.80
CA GLN A 73 24.30 -25.84 9.97
C GLN A 73 23.77 -25.20 8.71
N PHE A 74 23.69 -25.94 7.62
CA PHE A 74 23.09 -25.49 6.37
C PHE A 74 22.60 -26.67 5.53
N ALA A 75 21.64 -26.39 4.65
CA ALA A 75 21.23 -27.24 3.55
C ALA A 75 20.78 -26.39 2.37
N VAL A 76 21.15 -26.80 1.18
CA VAL A 76 20.61 -26.26 -0.08
C VAL A 76 19.91 -27.39 -0.81
N GLY A 77 18.68 -27.17 -1.27
CA GLY A 77 17.86 -28.25 -1.82
C GLY A 77 16.91 -27.80 -2.90
N THR A 78 16.02 -28.71 -3.25
CA THR A 78 14.93 -28.47 -4.21
C THR A 78 13.62 -28.33 -3.46
N ALA A 79 12.86 -27.30 -3.79
CA ALA A 79 11.53 -27.05 -3.25
C ALA A 79 10.49 -26.88 -4.34
N ASP A 80 9.23 -27.20 -4.03
CA ASP A 80 8.07 -27.03 -4.91
C ASP A 80 8.23 -27.72 -6.28
N TRP A 81 8.93 -28.83 -6.33
CA TRP A 81 9.16 -29.59 -7.54
C TRP A 81 9.05 -31.09 -7.27
N ASN A 82 8.25 -31.80 -8.06
CA ASN A 82 8.10 -33.26 -8.04
C ASN A 82 7.84 -33.85 -6.63
N GLY A 83 7.00 -33.16 -5.83
CA GLY A 83 6.66 -33.57 -4.47
C GLY A 83 7.70 -33.24 -3.41
N LEU A 84 8.81 -32.59 -3.78
CA LEU A 84 9.80 -32.08 -2.82
C LEU A 84 9.33 -30.74 -2.26
N GLU A 85 9.23 -30.66 -0.93
CA GLU A 85 8.69 -29.49 -0.22
C GLU A 85 9.77 -28.47 0.15
N GLY A 86 11.03 -28.91 0.25
CA GLY A 86 12.16 -28.03 0.55
C GLY A 86 13.04 -28.51 1.71
N THR A 87 14.13 -27.77 1.94
CA THR A 87 15.13 -28.07 2.98
C THR A 87 14.62 -27.91 4.41
N TRP A 88 13.49 -27.23 4.61
CA TRP A 88 12.85 -27.14 5.92
C TRP A 88 12.36 -28.50 6.44
N ARG A 89 12.04 -29.45 5.55
CA ARG A 89 11.71 -30.84 5.92
C ARG A 89 12.89 -31.60 6.52
N ASP A 90 14.10 -31.28 6.10
CA ASP A 90 15.32 -31.90 6.61
C ASP A 90 15.47 -31.66 8.12
N MET A 91 15.19 -30.43 8.58
CA MET A 91 15.29 -30.10 10.00
C MET A 91 14.17 -30.65 10.88
N GLU A 92 12.99 -30.98 10.31
CA GLU A 92 11.83 -31.44 11.10
C GLU A 92 12.05 -32.78 11.78
N ASN A 93 12.86 -33.65 11.18
CA ASN A 93 13.06 -35.02 11.70
C ASN A 93 13.94 -35.06 12.97
N ASP A 94 15.12 -34.44 12.93
CA ASP A 94 16.10 -34.54 14.01
C ASP A 94 16.77 -33.20 14.37
N GLY A 95 16.41 -32.11 13.63
CA GLY A 95 17.01 -30.81 13.80
C GLY A 95 18.44 -30.72 13.26
N ILE A 96 18.80 -31.55 12.29
CA ILE A 96 20.11 -31.59 11.64
C ILE A 96 19.91 -31.37 10.14
N LEU A 97 20.68 -30.46 9.56
CA LEU A 97 20.66 -30.19 8.14
C LEU A 97 21.69 -31.03 7.39
N SER A 98 21.35 -31.43 6.16
CA SER A 98 22.13 -32.39 5.34
C SER A 98 23.50 -31.91 4.88
N SER A 99 23.84 -30.63 5.08
CA SER A 99 25.11 -30.02 4.63
C SER A 99 25.32 -30.07 3.10
N ASN A 100 24.24 -30.16 2.33
CA ASN A 100 24.32 -30.07 0.88
C ASN A 100 24.72 -28.67 0.45
N LEU A 101 25.73 -28.56 -0.44
CA LEU A 101 26.40 -27.29 -0.78
C LEU A 101 25.77 -26.54 -1.93
N VAL A 102 25.07 -27.23 -2.85
CA VAL A 102 24.57 -26.60 -4.07
C VAL A 102 23.33 -27.31 -4.62
N SER A 103 22.40 -26.49 -5.14
CA SER A 103 21.28 -26.98 -5.93
C SER A 103 20.95 -25.98 -7.04
N GLN A 104 20.31 -26.46 -8.11
CA GLN A 104 19.91 -25.65 -9.25
C GLN A 104 18.51 -26.04 -9.71
N GLY A 105 17.73 -25.06 -10.20
CA GLY A 105 16.36 -25.24 -10.69
C GLY A 105 15.37 -24.55 -9.78
N SER A 106 14.42 -25.28 -9.22
CA SER A 106 13.52 -24.79 -8.16
C SER A 106 14.18 -25.04 -6.81
N VAL A 107 14.87 -24.04 -6.28
CA VAL A 107 15.73 -24.21 -5.11
C VAL A 107 15.21 -23.48 -3.89
N ASP A 108 15.54 -24.03 -2.73
CA ASP A 108 15.47 -23.36 -1.43
C ASP A 108 16.76 -23.61 -0.64
N SER A 109 16.84 -23.03 0.53
CA SER A 109 17.92 -23.28 1.47
C SER A 109 17.49 -23.06 2.90
N THR A 110 18.13 -23.75 3.83
CA THR A 110 17.98 -23.51 5.27
C THR A 110 19.36 -23.35 5.90
N ILE A 111 19.51 -22.34 6.75
CA ILE A 111 20.68 -22.15 7.64
C ILE A 111 20.23 -22.24 9.09
N GLY A 112 21.09 -22.77 9.95
CA GLY A 112 20.78 -23.01 11.34
C GLY A 112 21.87 -22.56 12.30
N TRP A 113 21.46 -22.23 13.52
CA TRP A 113 22.33 -21.83 14.62
C TRP A 113 22.02 -22.66 15.85
N THR A 114 23.02 -23.29 16.43
CA THR A 114 22.95 -23.87 17.76
C THR A 114 23.24 -22.78 18.78
N LEU A 115 22.22 -22.35 19.50
CA LEU A 115 22.37 -21.29 20.50
C LEU A 115 23.04 -21.83 21.78
N PRO A 116 23.71 -20.99 22.56
CA PRO A 116 24.21 -21.38 23.88
C PRO A 116 23.05 -21.87 24.77
N GLN A 117 23.35 -22.67 25.79
CA GLN A 117 22.33 -22.99 26.77
C GLN A 117 21.87 -21.72 27.47
N LEU A 118 20.55 -21.46 27.44
CA LEU A 118 19.95 -20.30 28.10
C LEU A 118 19.33 -20.73 29.44
N TRP A 119 19.66 -20.01 30.48
CA TRP A 119 19.00 -20.11 31.78
C TRP A 119 17.63 -19.37 31.73
N PRO A 120 16.74 -19.57 32.72
CA PRO A 120 15.50 -18.82 32.78
C PRO A 120 15.74 -17.31 32.63
N GLU A 121 14.91 -16.65 31.81
CA GLU A 121 14.98 -15.22 31.46
C GLU A 121 16.21 -14.78 30.63
N GLU A 122 17.18 -15.66 30.38
CA GLU A 122 18.28 -15.33 29.47
C GLU A 122 17.86 -15.33 28.01
N SER A 123 18.51 -14.49 27.22
CA SER A 123 18.31 -14.40 25.77
C SER A 123 19.62 -14.49 24.98
N ALA A 124 19.51 -14.97 23.75
CA ALA A 124 20.59 -14.95 22.77
C ALA A 124 20.10 -14.22 21.50
N ARG A 125 21.03 -13.53 20.83
CA ARG A 125 20.74 -12.81 19.59
C ARG A 125 21.52 -13.36 18.42
N VAL A 126 20.85 -13.47 17.27
CA VAL A 126 21.46 -13.74 15.98
C VAL A 126 21.16 -12.58 15.07
N HIS A 127 22.21 -11.98 14.55
CA HIS A 127 22.12 -10.96 13.51
C HIS A 127 22.30 -11.63 12.15
N ASN A 128 21.30 -11.50 11.30
CA ASN A 128 21.32 -12.03 9.94
C ASN A 128 21.14 -10.87 8.96
N TRP A 129 21.79 -10.94 7.82
CA TRP A 129 21.58 -9.95 6.75
C TRP A 129 21.56 -10.63 5.39
N ILE A 130 20.81 -10.00 4.47
CA ILE A 130 20.78 -10.36 3.07
C ILE A 130 21.37 -9.19 2.30
N ALA A 131 22.55 -9.38 1.70
CA ALA A 131 23.13 -8.42 0.77
C ALA A 131 22.60 -8.72 -0.62
N ILE A 132 22.07 -7.68 -1.28
CA ILE A 132 21.46 -7.79 -2.61
C ILE A 132 22.36 -7.12 -3.63
N GLY A 133 22.49 -7.70 -4.83
CA GLY A 133 23.37 -7.13 -5.86
C GLY A 133 23.17 -7.74 -7.24
N ARG A 134 23.88 -7.17 -8.21
CA ARG A 134 23.79 -7.57 -9.61
C ARG A 134 24.82 -8.64 -10.03
N ASN A 135 25.79 -8.91 -9.18
CA ASN A 135 26.82 -9.92 -9.38
C ASN A 135 27.45 -10.32 -8.05
N TYR A 136 28.28 -11.34 -8.10
CA TYR A 136 28.98 -11.89 -6.94
C TYR A 136 29.84 -10.83 -6.21
N ASP A 137 30.62 -10.02 -6.93
CA ASP A 137 31.52 -9.03 -6.33
C ASP A 137 30.74 -7.94 -5.56
N ASN A 138 29.59 -7.53 -6.08
CA ASN A 138 28.73 -6.54 -5.40
C ASN A 138 28.27 -7.06 -4.04
N VAL A 139 27.73 -8.28 -3.98
CA VAL A 139 27.21 -8.85 -2.74
C VAL A 139 28.31 -9.17 -1.74
N MET A 140 29.47 -9.66 -2.21
CA MET A 140 30.64 -9.91 -1.36
C MET A 140 31.23 -8.61 -0.79
N LYS A 141 31.29 -7.54 -1.57
CA LYS A 141 31.74 -6.22 -1.10
C LYS A 141 30.79 -5.69 0.00
N THR A 142 29.49 -5.85 -0.20
CA THR A 142 28.48 -5.44 0.78
C THR A 142 28.56 -6.30 2.04
N HIS A 143 28.69 -7.62 1.90
CA HIS A 143 28.87 -8.54 3.01
C HIS A 143 30.11 -8.18 3.85
N LYS A 144 31.26 -7.99 3.19
CA LYS A 144 32.50 -7.58 3.86
C LYS A 144 32.32 -6.27 4.63
N TRP A 145 31.64 -5.29 4.03
CA TRP A 145 31.34 -4.03 4.72
C TRP A 145 30.52 -4.26 6.01
N VAL A 146 29.54 -5.21 6.02
CA VAL A 146 28.79 -5.57 7.23
C VAL A 146 29.71 -6.21 8.27
N LEU A 147 30.59 -7.13 7.85
CA LEU A 147 31.54 -7.80 8.75
C LEU A 147 32.54 -6.83 9.41
N ASP A 148 32.95 -5.80 8.68
CA ASP A 148 33.89 -4.76 9.17
C ASP A 148 33.22 -3.80 10.19
N LYS A 149 31.90 -3.89 10.36
CA LYS A 149 31.15 -3.05 11.30
C LYS A 149 30.68 -3.84 12.51
N SER A 150 30.46 -3.13 13.60
CA SER A 150 29.73 -3.70 14.74
C SER A 150 28.25 -3.91 14.35
N THR A 151 27.70 -5.08 14.65
CA THR A 151 26.26 -5.34 14.47
C THR A 151 25.40 -4.34 15.25
N THR A 152 25.84 -3.98 16.45
CA THR A 152 25.20 -2.94 17.28
C THR A 152 25.20 -1.59 16.56
N THR A 153 26.31 -1.21 15.93
CA THR A 153 26.41 0.06 15.17
C THR A 153 25.45 0.06 13.98
N ILE A 154 25.37 -1.04 13.21
CA ILE A 154 24.43 -1.14 12.09
C ILE A 154 23.00 -1.03 12.58
N TYR A 155 22.64 -1.78 13.62
CA TYR A 155 21.32 -1.73 14.22
C TYR A 155 20.93 -0.30 14.63
N HIS A 156 21.77 0.39 15.40
CA HIS A 156 21.48 1.74 15.85
C HIS A 156 21.39 2.74 14.69
N ASN A 157 22.26 2.62 13.69
CA ASN A 157 22.22 3.51 12.53
C ASN A 157 20.92 3.35 11.73
N VAL A 158 20.48 2.13 11.48
CA VAL A 158 19.22 1.84 10.77
C VAL A 158 18.03 2.29 11.63
N PHE A 159 18.03 1.95 12.91
CA PHE A 159 16.97 2.35 13.84
C PHE A 159 16.85 3.89 13.93
N ASN A 160 17.95 4.59 14.16
CA ASN A 160 17.96 6.04 14.27
C ASN A 160 17.55 6.73 12.97
N PHE A 161 17.95 6.18 11.80
CA PHE A 161 17.53 6.71 10.52
C PHE A 161 16.00 6.67 10.39
N TRP A 162 15.39 5.51 10.58
CA TRP A 162 13.94 5.37 10.43
C TRP A 162 13.16 6.13 11.51
N HIS A 163 13.71 6.22 12.70
CA HIS A 163 13.12 7.04 13.77
C HIS A 163 13.13 8.52 13.40
N SER A 164 14.28 9.05 13.00
CA SER A 164 14.39 10.44 12.52
C SER A 164 13.59 10.70 11.26
N TRP A 165 13.43 9.68 10.38
CA TRP A 165 12.58 9.79 9.21
C TRP A 165 11.10 9.97 9.61
N LEU A 166 10.62 9.20 10.58
CA LEU A 166 9.25 9.37 11.12
C LEU A 166 9.03 10.71 11.83
N GLU A 167 10.07 11.28 12.43
CA GLU A 167 9.99 12.60 13.07
C GLU A 167 9.82 13.77 12.08
N ARG A 168 10.00 13.55 10.78
CA ARG A 168 9.74 14.56 9.73
C ARG A 168 8.27 14.98 9.70
N THR A 169 7.37 14.09 10.06
CA THR A 169 5.96 14.46 10.19
C THR A 169 5.79 15.41 11.36
N SER A 170 5.56 16.70 11.07
CA SER A 170 5.39 17.77 12.07
C SER A 170 4.05 17.70 12.84
N ILE A 171 3.25 16.69 12.58
CA ILE A 171 1.92 16.49 13.14
C ILE A 171 1.96 16.15 14.63
N LEU A 172 3.09 15.61 15.10
CA LEU A 172 3.24 15.13 16.46
C LEU A 172 3.27 16.18 17.58
N PRO A 173 3.90 17.37 17.41
CA PRO A 173 3.87 18.38 18.45
C PRO A 173 2.46 18.86 18.77
N GLU A 174 1.63 19.06 17.76
CA GLU A 174 0.22 19.46 17.91
C GLU A 174 -0.61 18.38 18.60
N TYR A 175 -0.23 17.11 18.41
CA TYR A 175 -0.90 15.93 18.97
C TYR A 175 -0.52 15.58 20.38
N LYS A 176 0.79 15.63 20.70
CA LYS A 176 1.28 15.40 22.05
C LYS A 176 0.63 16.36 23.07
N GLN A 177 0.19 17.52 22.60
CA GLN A 177 -0.51 18.50 23.42
C GLN A 177 -1.98 18.16 23.67
N THR A 178 -2.66 17.45 22.76
CA THR A 178 -4.09 17.16 22.92
C THR A 178 -4.37 15.86 23.68
N GLY A 179 -3.43 14.90 23.72
CA GLY A 179 -3.57 13.61 24.42
C GLY A 179 -4.75 12.72 23.99
N LYS A 180 -5.38 13.06 22.85
CA LYS A 180 -6.69 12.50 22.44
C LYS A 180 -6.62 11.31 21.50
N LEU A 181 -5.42 10.89 21.06
CA LEU A 181 -5.28 9.74 20.18
C LEU A 181 -4.84 8.51 20.99
N PRO A 182 -5.55 7.35 20.90
CA PRO A 182 -5.10 6.12 21.52
C PRO A 182 -3.71 5.73 21.03
N LYS A 183 -2.85 5.27 21.95
CA LYS A 183 -1.45 4.90 21.61
C LYS A 183 -1.41 3.88 20.46
N LYS A 184 -2.31 2.87 20.44
CA LYS A 184 -2.37 1.86 19.39
C LYS A 184 -2.62 2.47 18.01
N VAL A 185 -3.46 3.51 17.93
CA VAL A 185 -3.77 4.23 16.68
C VAL A 185 -2.56 5.03 16.21
N LEU A 186 -1.86 5.68 17.14
CA LEU A 186 -0.62 6.41 16.83
C LEU A 186 0.49 5.47 16.35
N ASP A 187 0.68 4.34 17.02
CA ASP A 187 1.67 3.33 16.62
C ASP A 187 1.34 2.77 15.21
N MET A 188 0.07 2.54 14.91
CA MET A 188 -0.39 2.11 13.59
C MET A 188 -0.21 3.19 12.52
N PHE A 189 -0.44 4.46 12.85
CA PHE A 189 -0.17 5.58 11.94
C PHE A 189 1.29 5.61 11.48
N TYR A 190 2.24 5.47 12.42
CA TYR A 190 3.66 5.39 12.08
C TYR A 190 4.00 4.14 11.27
N ARG A 191 3.42 3.00 11.65
CA ARG A 191 3.58 1.76 10.89
C ARG A 191 3.08 1.93 9.46
N SER A 192 1.96 2.62 9.28
CA SER A 192 1.38 2.86 7.96
C SER A 192 2.28 3.73 7.08
N LEU A 193 2.89 4.79 7.62
CA LEU A 193 3.86 5.60 6.88
C LEU A 193 5.08 4.77 6.42
N LEU A 194 5.63 3.93 7.29
CA LEU A 194 6.73 3.03 6.96
C LEU A 194 6.30 1.99 5.90
N THR A 195 5.08 1.49 5.99
CA THR A 195 4.56 0.51 5.03
C THR A 195 4.40 1.12 3.64
N ILE A 196 3.77 2.31 3.53
CA ILE A 196 3.65 3.01 2.24
C ILE A 196 5.04 3.22 1.62
N THR A 197 6.00 3.72 2.38
CA THR A 197 7.36 3.98 1.89
C THR A 197 8.08 2.69 1.49
N SER A 198 7.82 1.56 2.19
CA SER A 198 8.38 0.25 1.84
C SER A 198 7.84 -0.31 0.51
N HIS A 199 6.72 0.21 0.03
CA HIS A 199 6.12 -0.15 -1.25
C HIS A 199 6.55 0.77 -2.40
N MET A 200 7.34 1.82 -2.10
CA MET A 200 7.89 2.71 -3.11
C MET A 200 9.21 2.18 -3.68
N ASP A 201 9.32 2.18 -4.99
CA ASP A 201 10.56 1.94 -5.72
C ASP A 201 11.32 3.26 -5.95
N VAL A 202 12.63 3.16 -6.21
CA VAL A 202 13.47 4.34 -6.56
C VAL A 202 13.02 5.06 -7.85
N THR A 203 12.12 4.49 -8.62
CA THR A 203 11.50 5.13 -9.79
C THR A 203 10.30 6.01 -9.42
N GLY A 204 9.84 5.96 -8.17
CA GLY A 204 8.64 6.62 -7.68
C GLY A 204 7.35 5.80 -7.83
N SER A 205 7.43 4.58 -8.38
CA SER A 205 6.26 3.68 -8.40
C SER A 205 5.91 3.21 -7.00
N VAL A 206 4.62 3.05 -6.73
CA VAL A 206 4.10 2.46 -5.48
C VAL A 206 3.38 1.17 -5.85
N ILE A 207 3.91 0.02 -5.44
CA ILE A 207 3.22 -1.26 -5.65
C ILE A 207 2.07 -1.42 -4.66
N ALA A 208 0.98 -2.07 -5.10
CA ALA A 208 -0.19 -2.27 -4.23
C ALA A 208 0.12 -3.17 -3.05
N SER A 209 0.86 -4.26 -3.26
CA SER A 209 1.33 -5.16 -2.20
C SER A 209 2.64 -5.85 -2.57
N CYS A 210 3.46 -6.15 -1.56
CA CYS A 210 4.62 -7.01 -1.68
C CYS A 210 4.30 -8.49 -1.35
N ASP A 211 3.06 -8.81 -1.00
CA ASP A 211 2.63 -10.16 -0.65
C ASP A 211 2.67 -11.08 -1.89
N SER A 212 3.39 -12.17 -1.78
CA SER A 212 3.50 -13.19 -2.83
C SER A 212 2.63 -14.42 -2.58
N ASP A 213 2.03 -14.56 -1.40
CA ASP A 213 1.27 -15.75 -1.04
C ASP A 213 -0.08 -15.82 -1.76
N ILE A 214 -0.59 -14.69 -2.21
CA ILE A 214 -1.81 -14.62 -3.02
C ILE A 214 -1.75 -15.51 -4.29
N LYS A 215 -0.55 -15.80 -4.77
CA LYS A 215 -0.33 -16.76 -5.88
C LYS A 215 -0.86 -18.16 -5.57
N GLN A 216 -0.90 -18.57 -4.30
CA GLN A 216 -1.40 -19.87 -3.89
C GLN A 216 -2.90 -20.00 -4.16
N PHE A 217 -3.61 -18.90 -4.25
CA PHE A 217 -5.04 -18.85 -4.56
C PHE A 217 -5.33 -18.71 -6.06
N GLY A 218 -4.30 -18.76 -6.92
CA GLY A 218 -4.45 -18.61 -8.36
C GLY A 218 -4.78 -17.19 -8.83
N ALA A 219 -4.66 -16.21 -7.93
CA ALA A 219 -4.89 -14.81 -8.25
C ALA A 219 -3.63 -14.14 -8.84
N ASP A 220 -3.82 -12.97 -9.46
CA ASP A 220 -2.72 -12.17 -10.01
C ASP A 220 -1.83 -11.58 -8.89
N LEU A 221 -0.67 -11.09 -9.28
CA LEU A 221 0.25 -10.43 -8.36
C LEU A 221 -0.19 -9.00 -8.09
N TYR A 222 0.00 -8.56 -6.84
CA TYR A 222 -0.18 -7.18 -6.43
C TYR A 222 1.14 -6.36 -6.43
N THR A 223 2.24 -6.95 -6.94
CA THR A 223 3.55 -6.27 -7.08
C THR A 223 3.61 -5.33 -8.29
N TYR A 224 2.48 -4.74 -8.64
CA TYR A 224 2.32 -3.74 -9.68
C TYR A 224 1.89 -2.40 -9.07
N CYS A 225 2.13 -1.34 -9.82
CA CYS A 225 1.67 0.00 -9.51
C CYS A 225 0.39 0.30 -10.29
N TRP A 226 -0.73 0.44 -9.57
CA TRP A 226 -1.94 1.05 -10.11
C TRP A 226 -1.85 2.56 -9.93
N PRO A 227 -2.12 3.37 -10.97
CA PRO A 227 -2.12 4.83 -10.84
C PRO A 227 -3.06 5.35 -9.75
N ARG A 228 -4.18 4.70 -9.52
CA ARG A 228 -5.12 4.96 -8.41
C ARG A 228 -4.45 4.83 -7.05
N ASP A 229 -3.81 3.68 -6.80
CA ASP A 229 -3.14 3.38 -5.54
C ASP A 229 -1.97 4.33 -5.28
N ALA A 230 -1.17 4.59 -6.32
CA ALA A 230 -0.06 5.54 -6.26
C ALA A 230 -0.54 6.97 -5.95
N ALA A 231 -1.68 7.40 -6.52
CA ALA A 231 -2.27 8.70 -6.23
C ALA A 231 -2.73 8.81 -4.76
N TRP A 232 -3.39 7.78 -4.21
CA TRP A 232 -3.77 7.76 -2.80
C TRP A 232 -2.57 7.76 -1.86
N ALA A 233 -1.52 7.01 -2.21
CA ALA A 233 -0.25 7.03 -1.45
C ALA A 233 0.39 8.42 -1.48
N ALA A 234 0.43 9.08 -2.65
CA ALA A 234 0.97 10.44 -2.77
C ALA A 234 0.19 11.45 -1.90
N ILE A 235 -1.16 11.40 -1.91
CA ILE A 235 -1.99 12.28 -1.08
C ILE A 235 -1.71 12.02 0.41
N ALA A 236 -1.59 10.76 0.84
CA ALA A 236 -1.29 10.40 2.22
C ALA A 236 0.09 10.92 2.67
N LEU A 237 1.10 10.77 1.82
CA LEU A 237 2.46 11.26 2.06
C LEU A 237 2.50 12.81 2.11
N ASP A 238 1.79 13.49 1.22
CA ASP A 238 1.71 14.95 1.21
C ASP A 238 1.07 15.49 2.49
N ARG A 239 -0.05 14.93 2.91
CA ARG A 239 -0.70 15.32 4.17
C ARG A 239 0.17 15.03 5.40
N ALA A 240 0.98 13.98 5.33
CA ALA A 240 1.96 13.66 6.36
C ALA A 240 3.29 14.47 6.24
N LYS A 241 3.37 15.42 5.29
CA LYS A 241 4.51 16.33 5.03
C LYS A 241 5.76 15.66 4.41
N TYR A 242 5.57 14.57 3.68
CA TYR A 242 6.61 13.90 2.88
C TYR A 242 6.49 14.30 1.41
N HIS A 243 6.49 15.59 1.12
CA HIS A 243 6.27 16.17 -0.22
C HIS A 243 7.30 15.70 -1.27
N ASP A 244 8.53 15.42 -0.85
CA ASP A 244 9.59 14.88 -1.71
C ASP A 244 9.22 13.50 -2.28
N LEU A 245 8.60 12.63 -1.49
CA LEU A 245 8.17 11.32 -1.93
C LEU A 245 6.97 11.39 -2.90
N SER A 246 6.04 12.29 -2.65
CA SER A 246 4.92 12.53 -3.58
C SER A 246 5.40 13.02 -4.95
N ILE A 247 6.45 13.84 -5.00
CA ILE A 247 7.08 14.28 -6.26
C ILE A 247 7.65 13.08 -7.03
N GLU A 248 8.27 12.11 -6.36
CA GLU A 248 8.76 10.89 -7.00
C GLU A 248 7.62 10.09 -7.65
N VAL A 249 6.44 10.03 -7.00
CA VAL A 249 5.26 9.41 -7.59
C VAL A 249 4.83 10.14 -8.87
N PHE A 250 4.80 11.47 -8.88
CA PHE A 250 4.48 12.22 -10.09
C PHE A 250 5.54 12.08 -11.19
N ASP A 251 6.81 11.95 -10.83
CA ASP A 251 7.87 11.61 -11.80
C ASP A 251 7.60 10.26 -12.48
N PHE A 252 7.17 9.24 -11.74
CA PHE A 252 6.77 7.96 -12.30
C PHE A 252 5.53 8.08 -13.19
N LEU A 253 4.45 8.64 -12.68
CA LEU A 253 3.20 8.80 -13.40
C LEU A 253 3.37 9.58 -14.72
N SER A 254 4.20 10.63 -14.71
CA SER A 254 4.48 11.43 -15.92
C SER A 254 5.23 10.66 -17.02
N LYS A 255 5.93 9.58 -16.66
CA LYS A 255 6.66 8.71 -17.61
C LYS A 255 5.77 7.62 -18.21
N VAL A 256 4.80 7.12 -17.43
CA VAL A 256 3.98 5.96 -17.84
C VAL A 256 2.65 6.33 -18.45
N ILE A 257 2.19 7.57 -18.32
CA ILE A 257 0.99 8.06 -18.99
C ILE A 257 1.12 7.88 -20.50
N THR A 258 0.05 7.43 -21.17
CA THR A 258 0.06 7.26 -22.63
C THR A 258 0.12 8.62 -23.34
N LYS A 259 0.57 8.62 -24.58
CA LYS A 259 0.55 9.84 -25.43
C LYS A 259 -0.85 10.42 -25.64
N ARG A 260 -1.91 9.65 -25.38
CA ARG A 260 -3.31 10.08 -25.47
C ARG A 260 -3.82 10.68 -24.16
N GLY A 261 -3.03 10.65 -23.08
CA GLY A 261 -3.39 11.24 -21.79
C GLY A 261 -4.18 10.35 -20.85
N TYR A 262 -4.18 9.03 -21.02
CA TYR A 262 -4.78 8.10 -20.08
C TYR A 262 -3.77 7.08 -19.56
N PHE A 263 -4.08 6.44 -18.45
CA PHE A 263 -3.29 5.35 -17.92
C PHE A 263 -3.82 4.00 -18.36
N LEU A 264 -2.90 3.04 -18.51
CA LEU A 264 -3.23 1.63 -18.60
C LEU A 264 -3.49 1.08 -17.21
N HIS A 265 -4.14 -0.07 -17.12
CA HIS A 265 -4.60 -0.70 -15.89
C HIS A 265 -3.55 -0.72 -14.76
N LYS A 266 -2.35 -1.19 -15.01
CA LYS A 266 -1.26 -1.25 -14.01
C LYS A 266 0.11 -1.37 -14.68
N TYR A 267 1.13 -1.04 -13.91
CA TYR A 267 2.51 -0.98 -14.39
C TYR A 267 3.46 -1.76 -13.49
N THR A 268 4.52 -2.31 -14.08
CA THR A 268 5.67 -2.77 -13.30
C THR A 268 6.35 -1.59 -12.62
N PRO A 269 7.16 -1.77 -11.56
CA PRO A 269 7.95 -0.68 -11.00
C PRO A 269 8.89 0.02 -11.99
N ARG A 270 9.19 -0.60 -13.13
CA ARG A 270 10.00 0.00 -14.21
C ARG A 270 9.20 0.86 -15.17
N GLY A 271 7.88 0.83 -15.09
CA GLY A 271 6.98 1.56 -15.98
C GLY A 271 6.54 0.76 -17.20
N ASP A 272 6.89 -0.51 -17.31
CA ASP A 272 6.34 -1.38 -18.35
C ASP A 272 4.87 -1.70 -18.02
N PHE A 273 4.06 -1.93 -19.06
CA PHE A 273 2.68 -2.40 -18.85
C PHE A 273 2.67 -3.72 -18.06
N GLY A 274 1.88 -3.78 -17.00
CA GLY A 274 1.68 -4.97 -16.20
C GLY A 274 0.74 -5.98 -16.84
N SER A 275 0.30 -6.96 -16.09
CA SER A 275 -0.72 -7.91 -16.53
C SER A 275 -2.12 -7.26 -16.57
N THR A 276 -3.03 -7.87 -17.30
CA THR A 276 -4.45 -7.53 -17.29
C THR A 276 -5.25 -8.80 -17.58
N TRP A 277 -6.42 -8.93 -16.98
CA TRP A 277 -7.35 -10.03 -17.27
C TRP A 277 -8.39 -9.70 -18.36
N HIS A 278 -8.23 -8.55 -19.01
CA HIS A 278 -9.08 -8.15 -20.13
C HIS A 278 -8.27 -8.08 -21.43
N PRO A 279 -8.78 -8.60 -22.57
CA PRO A 279 -8.01 -8.72 -23.82
C PRO A 279 -7.70 -7.41 -24.53
N THR A 280 -8.39 -6.33 -24.21
CA THR A 280 -8.11 -4.97 -24.71
C THR A 280 -7.65 -4.09 -23.58
N PRO A 281 -7.08 -2.90 -23.82
CA PRO A 281 -6.70 -2.04 -22.72
C PRO A 281 -7.84 -1.91 -21.73
N MET A 282 -7.66 -2.44 -20.53
CA MET A 282 -8.57 -2.27 -19.43
C MET A 282 -8.41 -0.84 -18.92
N ILE A 283 -9.28 0.05 -19.36
CA ILE A 283 -9.22 1.46 -18.98
C ILE A 283 -10.16 1.68 -17.82
N GLN A 284 -9.61 2.29 -16.78
CA GLN A 284 -10.31 2.79 -15.61
C GLN A 284 -10.09 4.31 -15.58
N LEU A 285 -11.14 5.10 -15.83
CA LEU A 285 -11.00 6.57 -15.93
C LEU A 285 -10.66 7.22 -14.59
N ASP A 286 -11.01 6.57 -13.47
CA ASP A 286 -10.60 7.00 -12.13
C ASP A 286 -9.07 6.98 -11.96
N GLU A 287 -8.36 6.05 -12.60
CA GLU A 287 -6.89 6.02 -12.60
C GLU A 287 -6.26 7.20 -13.34
N THR A 288 -7.03 7.90 -14.17
CA THR A 288 -6.58 9.13 -14.81
C THR A 288 -7.03 10.37 -14.01
N GLY A 289 -8.20 10.31 -13.36
CA GLY A 289 -8.71 11.40 -12.54
C GLY A 289 -7.95 11.60 -11.22
N LEU A 290 -7.65 10.51 -10.53
CA LEU A 290 -6.97 10.56 -9.22
C LEU A 290 -5.55 11.14 -9.26
N PRO A 291 -4.68 10.85 -10.24
CA PRO A 291 -3.39 11.53 -10.37
C PRO A 291 -3.48 13.06 -10.51
N LEU A 292 -4.50 13.57 -11.22
CA LEU A 292 -4.75 15.01 -11.30
C LEU A 292 -5.18 15.59 -9.96
N TYR A 293 -6.10 14.90 -9.28
CA TYR A 293 -6.54 15.26 -7.94
C TYR A 293 -5.37 15.23 -6.93
N ALA A 294 -4.49 14.24 -7.01
CA ALA A 294 -3.29 14.16 -6.18
C ALA A 294 -2.32 15.32 -6.45
N ALA A 295 -2.09 15.68 -7.71
CA ALA A 295 -1.24 16.81 -8.07
C ALA A 295 -1.80 18.15 -7.54
N TYR A 296 -3.12 18.34 -7.58
CA TYR A 296 -3.79 19.48 -6.98
C TYR A 296 -3.60 19.51 -5.46
N HIS A 297 -3.78 18.36 -4.78
CA HIS A 297 -3.55 18.24 -3.36
C HIS A 297 -2.10 18.50 -2.95
N HIS A 298 -1.13 18.04 -3.75
CA HIS A 298 0.28 18.35 -3.51
C HIS A 298 0.53 19.87 -3.47
N TRP A 299 -0.04 20.61 -4.42
CA TRP A 299 0.06 22.07 -4.39
C TRP A 299 -0.62 22.68 -3.16
N LEU A 300 -1.81 22.21 -2.80
CA LEU A 300 -2.52 22.71 -1.62
C LEU A 300 -1.75 22.46 -0.32
N GLU A 301 -1.10 21.30 -0.17
CA GLU A 301 -0.36 20.94 1.05
C GLU A 301 1.03 21.55 1.11
N SER A 302 1.77 21.54 0.00
CA SER A 302 3.13 22.08 -0.08
C SER A 302 3.18 23.60 -0.17
N LYS A 303 2.08 24.26 -0.58
CA LYS A 303 2.00 25.69 -0.91
C LYS A 303 3.04 26.12 -1.97
N ASN A 304 3.55 25.17 -2.75
CA ASN A 304 4.55 25.39 -3.77
C ASN A 304 4.07 24.83 -5.12
N ILE A 305 3.79 25.71 -6.07
CA ILE A 305 3.31 25.32 -7.40
C ILE A 305 4.42 24.78 -8.33
N TRP A 306 5.68 25.11 -8.08
CA TRP A 306 6.78 24.81 -9.00
C TRP A 306 7.03 23.33 -9.24
N PRO A 307 6.97 22.41 -8.23
CA PRO A 307 7.09 21.00 -8.50
C PRO A 307 6.01 20.49 -9.45
N VAL A 308 4.78 21.00 -9.33
CA VAL A 308 3.64 20.61 -10.17
C VAL A 308 3.77 21.20 -11.58
N ALA A 309 4.28 22.42 -11.71
CA ALA A 309 4.52 23.07 -13.00
C ALA A 309 5.39 22.23 -13.95
N LYS A 310 6.35 21.49 -13.40
CA LYS A 310 7.20 20.53 -14.14
C LYS A 310 6.37 19.49 -14.92
N TYR A 311 5.22 19.09 -14.37
CA TYR A 311 4.38 18.01 -14.91
C TYR A 311 3.21 18.53 -15.74
N PHE A 312 3.07 19.84 -15.91
CA PHE A 312 1.91 20.41 -16.61
C PHE A 312 1.72 19.82 -18.01
N ASN A 313 2.78 19.82 -18.82
CA ASN A 313 2.71 19.34 -20.20
C ASN A 313 2.86 17.80 -20.34
N SER A 314 3.47 17.13 -19.37
CA SER A 314 3.74 15.69 -19.45
C SER A 314 2.69 14.82 -18.75
N LEU A 315 1.90 15.39 -17.84
CA LEU A 315 0.89 14.67 -17.08
C LEU A 315 -0.44 15.40 -17.04
N ILE A 316 -0.46 16.68 -16.55
CA ILE A 316 -1.71 17.37 -16.20
C ILE A 316 -2.55 17.68 -17.44
N ALA A 317 -1.98 18.39 -18.41
CA ALA A 317 -2.74 18.79 -19.59
C ALA A 317 -3.17 17.60 -20.47
N PRO A 318 -2.32 16.60 -20.74
CA PRO A 318 -2.77 15.41 -21.46
C PRO A 318 -3.91 14.66 -20.75
N ALA A 319 -3.81 14.46 -19.44
CA ALA A 319 -4.84 13.75 -18.67
C ALA A 319 -6.16 14.53 -18.61
N ALA A 320 -6.12 15.82 -18.32
CA ALA A 320 -7.31 16.68 -18.27
C ALA A 320 -8.02 16.77 -19.62
N ASN A 321 -7.25 16.91 -20.71
CA ASN A 321 -7.81 16.89 -22.07
C ASN A 321 -8.45 15.55 -22.41
N TYR A 322 -7.81 14.43 -22.04
CA TYR A 322 -8.39 13.11 -22.25
C TYR A 322 -9.71 12.94 -21.49
N LEU A 323 -9.75 13.29 -20.20
CA LEU A 323 -10.96 13.20 -19.38
C LEU A 323 -12.09 14.10 -19.90
N THR A 324 -11.79 15.33 -20.30
CA THR A 324 -12.79 16.24 -20.90
C THR A 324 -13.40 15.63 -22.16
N ASN A 325 -12.58 15.01 -23.01
CA ASN A 325 -13.05 14.35 -24.23
C ASN A 325 -13.74 12.99 -23.95
N SER A 326 -13.65 12.47 -22.74
CA SER A 326 -14.31 11.24 -22.30
C SER A 326 -15.70 11.47 -21.71
N LEU A 327 -16.20 12.71 -21.72
CA LEU A 327 -17.56 13.01 -21.26
C LEU A 327 -18.57 12.81 -22.40
N ASP A 328 -19.63 12.09 -22.11
CA ASP A 328 -20.75 11.89 -23.04
C ASP A 328 -21.51 13.20 -23.29
N ARG A 329 -21.83 13.48 -24.53
CA ARG A 329 -22.45 14.79 -24.91
C ARG A 329 -23.88 14.98 -24.41
N LEU A 330 -24.60 13.91 -24.09
CA LEU A 330 -26.00 13.95 -23.66
C LEU A 330 -26.13 13.96 -22.15
N THR A 331 -25.39 13.07 -21.49
CA THR A 331 -25.44 12.92 -20.03
C THR A 331 -24.40 13.76 -19.31
N ILE A 332 -23.29 14.08 -19.99
CA ILE A 332 -22.09 14.72 -19.42
C ILE A 332 -21.40 13.82 -18.36
N LEU A 333 -21.84 12.60 -18.19
CA LEU A 333 -21.13 11.61 -17.42
C LEU A 333 -19.95 11.05 -18.24
N PRO A 334 -18.91 10.48 -17.58
CA PRO A 334 -17.84 9.79 -18.32
C PRO A 334 -18.38 8.64 -19.17
N PHE A 335 -17.68 8.31 -20.26
CA PHE A 335 -17.97 7.09 -21.01
C PHE A 335 -17.79 5.86 -20.12
N GLU A 336 -18.36 4.73 -20.53
CA GLU A 336 -18.18 3.45 -19.86
C GLU A 336 -16.69 3.11 -19.67
N SER A 337 -16.33 2.76 -18.46
CA SER A 337 -15.01 2.21 -18.11
C SER A 337 -15.18 1.10 -17.08
N PHE A 338 -14.09 0.38 -16.79
CA PHE A 338 -14.13 -0.55 -15.66
C PHE A 338 -14.23 0.22 -14.35
N ASP A 339 -14.89 -0.38 -13.36
CA ASP A 339 -15.02 0.16 -12.02
C ASP A 339 -13.68 0.05 -11.25
N LEU A 340 -13.60 0.73 -10.10
CA LEU A 340 -12.41 0.67 -9.26
C LEU A 340 -12.13 -0.75 -8.72
N TRP A 341 -13.14 -1.63 -8.71
CA TRP A 341 -13.02 -3.02 -8.29
C TRP A 341 -12.51 -3.95 -9.40
N GLU A 342 -12.38 -3.43 -10.62
CA GLU A 342 -11.87 -4.14 -11.80
C GLU A 342 -12.79 -5.30 -12.27
N GLU A 343 -14.06 -5.23 -11.94
CA GLU A 343 -15.03 -6.30 -12.18
C GLU A 343 -16.07 -5.96 -13.23
N GLN A 344 -16.57 -4.73 -13.24
CA GLN A 344 -17.69 -4.35 -14.08
C GLN A 344 -17.39 -3.13 -14.94
N LYS A 345 -17.84 -3.21 -16.20
CA LYS A 345 -17.81 -2.08 -17.12
C LYS A 345 -19.14 -1.34 -17.07
N GLY A 346 -19.10 -0.02 -16.95
CA GLY A 346 -20.29 0.83 -16.90
C GLY A 346 -19.94 2.29 -16.65
N VAL A 347 -20.96 3.13 -16.48
CA VAL A 347 -20.82 4.54 -16.08
C VAL A 347 -20.88 4.60 -14.55
N GLN A 348 -19.72 4.47 -13.92
CA GLN A 348 -19.59 4.28 -12.48
C GLN A 348 -19.67 5.60 -11.71
N THR A 349 -20.33 5.60 -10.55
CA THR A 349 -20.46 6.78 -9.69
C THR A 349 -19.10 7.23 -9.14
N TYR A 350 -18.28 6.29 -8.67
CA TYR A 350 -16.93 6.59 -8.21
C TYR A 350 -16.10 7.24 -9.29
N THR A 351 -16.06 6.65 -10.48
CA THR A 351 -15.33 7.17 -11.64
C THR A 351 -15.81 8.56 -12.04
N ALA A 352 -17.13 8.79 -12.06
CA ALA A 352 -17.67 10.13 -12.39
C ALA A 352 -17.19 11.18 -11.38
N CYS A 353 -17.17 10.85 -10.09
CA CYS A 353 -16.68 11.75 -9.04
C CYS A 353 -15.16 12.02 -9.16
N THR A 354 -14.35 11.02 -9.48
CA THR A 354 -12.90 11.20 -9.66
C THR A 354 -12.57 11.97 -10.92
N VAL A 355 -13.33 11.81 -12.00
CA VAL A 355 -13.20 12.62 -13.23
C VAL A 355 -13.52 14.09 -12.94
N TYR A 356 -14.61 14.35 -12.23
CA TYR A 356 -14.93 15.70 -11.76
C TYR A 356 -13.78 16.30 -10.94
N ALA A 357 -13.34 15.59 -9.90
CA ALA A 357 -12.29 16.07 -8.99
C ALA A 357 -10.95 16.30 -9.71
N GLY A 358 -10.59 15.41 -10.63
CA GLY A 358 -9.39 15.55 -11.45
C GLY A 358 -9.44 16.75 -12.38
N LEU A 359 -10.57 16.97 -13.07
CA LEU A 359 -10.76 18.14 -13.94
C LEU A 359 -10.79 19.45 -13.16
N HIS A 360 -11.47 19.47 -12.00
CA HIS A 360 -11.46 20.63 -11.11
C HIS A 360 -10.03 20.93 -10.64
N GLY A 361 -9.31 19.93 -10.13
CA GLY A 361 -7.92 20.12 -9.71
C GLY A 361 -7.01 20.60 -10.83
N ALA A 362 -7.15 20.04 -12.03
CA ALA A 362 -6.38 20.46 -13.21
C ALA A 362 -6.68 21.92 -13.60
N SER A 363 -7.96 22.34 -13.53
CA SER A 363 -8.34 23.73 -13.83
C SER A 363 -7.72 24.72 -12.84
N GLU A 364 -7.71 24.40 -11.55
CA GLU A 364 -7.09 25.22 -10.51
C GLU A 364 -5.57 25.32 -10.69
N LEU A 365 -4.91 24.22 -11.05
CA LEU A 365 -3.48 24.20 -11.36
C LEU A 365 -3.16 25.03 -12.61
N ALA A 366 -4.00 24.94 -13.65
CA ALA A 366 -3.85 25.76 -14.86
C ALA A 366 -3.99 27.25 -14.56
N ASN A 367 -5.01 27.62 -13.77
CA ASN A 367 -5.21 29.00 -13.30
C ASN A 367 -3.99 29.51 -12.52
N ALA A 368 -3.49 28.75 -11.56
CA ALA A 368 -2.32 29.11 -10.77
C ALA A 368 -1.03 29.28 -11.59
N LEU A 369 -0.96 28.63 -12.76
CA LEU A 369 0.16 28.72 -13.71
C LEU A 369 -0.05 29.76 -14.81
N GLY A 370 -1.20 30.46 -14.84
CA GLY A 370 -1.53 31.46 -15.85
C GLY A 370 -1.97 30.88 -17.20
N ASN A 371 -2.41 29.62 -17.23
CA ASN A 371 -2.96 28.94 -18.42
C ASN A 371 -4.49 29.09 -18.45
N ASP A 372 -4.97 30.33 -18.67
CA ASP A 372 -6.37 30.70 -18.50
C ASP A 372 -7.32 29.93 -19.43
N ALA A 373 -6.91 29.66 -20.67
CA ALA A 373 -7.75 28.96 -21.64
C ALA A 373 -8.00 27.47 -21.23
N GLU A 374 -6.96 26.78 -20.79
CA GLU A 374 -7.06 25.43 -20.26
C GLU A 374 -7.86 25.40 -18.96
N SER A 375 -7.65 26.37 -18.08
CA SER A 375 -8.40 26.53 -16.83
C SER A 375 -9.90 26.66 -17.10
N GLU A 376 -10.32 27.60 -17.97
CA GLU A 376 -11.74 27.77 -18.32
C GLU A 376 -12.35 26.53 -18.97
N TYR A 377 -11.60 25.88 -19.87
CA TYR A 377 -12.06 24.70 -20.60
C TYR A 377 -12.32 23.52 -19.65
N TRP A 378 -11.37 23.22 -18.74
CA TRP A 378 -11.50 22.11 -17.81
C TRP A 378 -12.46 22.42 -16.66
N SER A 379 -12.50 23.66 -16.16
CA SER A 379 -13.46 24.10 -15.13
C SER A 379 -14.89 23.93 -15.61
N LYS A 380 -15.19 24.35 -16.84
CA LYS A 380 -16.53 24.18 -17.42
C LYS A 380 -16.92 22.69 -17.52
N ALA A 381 -16.00 21.84 -17.95
CA ALA A 381 -16.24 20.39 -18.02
C ALA A 381 -16.47 19.80 -16.63
N ALA A 382 -15.68 20.21 -15.64
CA ALA A 382 -15.83 19.77 -14.25
C ALA A 382 -17.20 20.15 -13.68
N GLU A 383 -17.62 21.41 -13.79
CA GLU A 383 -18.92 21.86 -13.25
C GLU A 383 -20.10 21.16 -13.93
N MET A 384 -20.03 20.96 -15.25
CA MET A 384 -21.05 20.19 -15.97
C MET A 384 -21.13 18.74 -15.50
N ALA A 385 -20.00 18.08 -15.26
CA ALA A 385 -19.94 16.72 -14.72
C ALA A 385 -20.48 16.65 -13.29
N LYS A 386 -20.11 17.62 -12.45
CA LYS A 386 -20.62 17.76 -11.08
C LYS A 386 -22.15 17.79 -11.01
N ASP A 387 -22.77 18.60 -11.88
CA ASP A 387 -24.24 18.73 -11.96
C ASP A 387 -24.91 17.46 -12.49
N ALA A 388 -24.23 16.71 -13.36
CA ALA A 388 -24.75 15.48 -13.95
C ALA A 388 -24.81 14.33 -12.94
N ILE A 389 -23.82 14.22 -12.04
CA ILE A 389 -23.71 13.11 -11.07
C ILE A 389 -24.99 12.94 -10.25
N PRO A 390 -25.49 13.92 -9.47
CA PRO A 390 -26.70 13.73 -8.68
C PRO A 390 -27.97 13.62 -9.54
N ARG A 391 -27.95 14.11 -10.78
CA ARG A 391 -29.09 14.03 -11.70
C ARG A 391 -29.33 12.60 -12.21
N TYR A 392 -28.28 11.88 -12.54
CA TYR A 392 -28.37 10.57 -13.19
C TYR A 392 -28.04 9.38 -12.29
N LEU A 393 -27.21 9.60 -11.25
CA LEU A 393 -26.68 8.53 -10.42
C LEU A 393 -27.35 8.45 -9.04
N TYR A 394 -28.25 9.37 -8.69
CA TYR A 394 -29.07 9.27 -7.50
C TYR A 394 -30.40 8.57 -7.80
N ASP A 395 -30.71 7.48 -7.10
CA ASP A 395 -32.00 6.78 -7.19
C ASP A 395 -32.98 7.37 -6.19
N LYS A 396 -34.02 8.07 -6.72
CA LYS A 396 -35.06 8.71 -5.90
C LYS A 396 -35.96 7.72 -5.17
N LYS A 397 -36.10 6.47 -5.66
CA LYS A 397 -36.93 5.45 -5.04
C LYS A 397 -36.19 4.80 -3.89
N LEU A 398 -34.92 4.43 -4.11
CA LEU A 398 -34.05 3.86 -3.09
C LEU A 398 -33.48 4.93 -2.14
N LYS A 399 -33.60 6.22 -2.48
CA LYS A 399 -33.06 7.37 -1.74
C LYS A 399 -31.56 7.26 -1.48
N ARG A 400 -30.80 6.73 -2.46
CA ARG A 400 -29.35 6.56 -2.35
C ARG A 400 -28.66 6.66 -3.72
N PHE A 401 -27.37 6.93 -3.71
CA PHE A 401 -26.55 6.85 -4.92
C PHE A 401 -26.39 5.40 -5.35
N LYS A 402 -26.41 5.18 -6.67
CA LYS A 402 -26.23 3.88 -7.33
C LYS A 402 -24.74 3.59 -7.52
N ARG A 403 -24.37 2.33 -7.65
CA ARG A 403 -23.03 1.92 -8.07
C ARG A 403 -22.68 2.48 -9.45
N SER A 404 -23.58 2.29 -10.43
CA SER A 404 -23.45 2.85 -11.78
C SER A 404 -24.78 3.35 -12.33
N LEU A 405 -24.76 3.90 -13.53
CA LEU A 405 -25.98 4.33 -14.23
C LEU A 405 -26.97 3.16 -14.41
N GLU A 406 -26.44 1.97 -14.68
CA GLU A 406 -27.20 0.76 -14.97
C GLU A 406 -27.41 -0.13 -13.74
N ASP A 407 -26.61 0.03 -12.68
CA ASP A 407 -26.60 -0.84 -11.50
C ASP A 407 -26.94 -0.08 -10.23
N SER A 408 -28.04 -0.44 -9.59
CA SER A 408 -28.54 0.15 -8.32
C SER A 408 -28.01 -0.58 -7.07
N THR A 409 -27.09 -1.52 -7.22
CA THR A 409 -26.44 -2.20 -6.10
C THR A 409 -25.85 -1.18 -5.12
N LEU A 410 -26.00 -1.41 -3.82
CA LEU A 410 -25.35 -0.59 -2.81
C LEU A 410 -23.86 -0.92 -2.79
N ASP A 411 -23.03 0.10 -2.94
CA ASP A 411 -21.59 0.00 -3.04
C ASP A 411 -20.92 1.09 -2.17
N ALA A 412 -19.97 0.70 -1.35
CA ALA A 412 -19.27 1.63 -0.45
C ALA A 412 -18.49 2.72 -1.21
N SER A 413 -18.11 2.47 -2.46
CA SER A 413 -17.37 3.44 -3.28
C SER A 413 -18.16 4.71 -3.61
N VAL A 414 -19.49 4.71 -3.44
CA VAL A 414 -20.29 5.91 -3.66
C VAL A 414 -20.07 7.00 -2.59
N PHE A 415 -19.27 6.73 -1.53
CA PHE A 415 -18.73 7.75 -0.63
C PHE A 415 -18.06 8.88 -1.40
N ALA A 416 -17.53 8.59 -2.59
CA ALA A 416 -16.89 9.51 -3.50
C ALA A 416 -17.71 10.79 -3.78
N VAL A 417 -19.05 10.70 -3.70
CA VAL A 417 -19.95 11.86 -3.97
C VAL A 417 -19.69 13.00 -2.98
N TRP A 418 -19.49 12.73 -1.72
CA TRP A 418 -19.17 13.77 -0.75
C TRP A 418 -17.66 14.01 -0.66
N TYR A 419 -16.84 12.93 -0.72
CA TYR A 419 -15.40 13.02 -0.53
C TYR A 419 -14.72 13.93 -1.57
N PHE A 420 -15.13 13.81 -2.83
CA PHE A 420 -14.63 14.67 -3.91
C PHE A 420 -15.38 15.99 -4.06
N GLY A 421 -16.32 16.30 -3.19
CA GLY A 421 -17.00 17.60 -3.16
C GLY A 421 -18.07 17.80 -4.23
N VAL A 422 -18.66 16.72 -4.75
CA VAL A 422 -19.84 16.80 -5.62
C VAL A 422 -21.03 17.33 -4.82
N LEU A 423 -21.25 16.81 -3.62
CA LEU A 423 -22.23 17.29 -2.64
C LEU A 423 -21.57 17.44 -1.26
N PRO A 424 -22.07 18.31 -0.38
CA PRO A 424 -21.57 18.38 0.99
C PRO A 424 -21.90 17.10 1.80
N PRO A 425 -21.11 16.76 2.84
CA PRO A 425 -21.29 15.52 3.60
C PRO A 425 -22.61 15.43 4.36
N ASP A 426 -23.27 16.56 4.64
CA ASP A 426 -24.56 16.70 5.32
C ASP A 426 -25.75 16.85 4.36
N ASP A 427 -25.56 16.77 3.03
CA ASP A 427 -26.66 16.72 2.06
C ASP A 427 -27.54 15.47 2.35
N GLU A 428 -28.84 15.63 2.37
CA GLU A 428 -29.79 14.55 2.70
C GLU A 428 -29.59 13.28 1.86
N ARG A 429 -29.18 13.43 0.59
CA ARG A 429 -28.90 12.31 -0.33
C ARG A 429 -27.63 11.57 0.05
N VAL A 430 -26.62 12.29 0.51
CA VAL A 430 -25.36 11.72 1.02
C VAL A 430 -25.62 11.04 2.34
N VAL A 431 -26.27 11.69 3.29
CA VAL A 431 -26.62 11.12 4.61
C VAL A 431 -27.41 9.83 4.44
N SER A 432 -28.46 9.83 3.60
CA SER A 432 -29.25 8.64 3.33
C SER A 432 -28.42 7.50 2.72
N THR A 433 -27.49 7.82 1.83
CA THR A 433 -26.60 6.84 1.20
C THR A 433 -25.60 6.26 2.20
N MET A 434 -24.94 7.10 2.99
CA MET A 434 -23.95 6.66 3.97
C MET A 434 -24.56 5.83 5.10
N ASN A 435 -25.78 6.21 5.56
CA ASN A 435 -26.54 5.40 6.52
C ASN A 435 -26.88 4.02 5.94
N ALA A 436 -27.31 3.95 4.67
CA ALA A 436 -27.58 2.66 4.02
C ALA A 436 -26.30 1.79 3.93
N ILE A 437 -25.13 2.40 3.62
CA ILE A 437 -23.83 1.69 3.64
C ILE A 437 -23.56 1.13 5.03
N GLU A 438 -23.71 1.93 6.08
CA GLU A 438 -23.48 1.49 7.45
C GLU A 438 -24.45 0.37 7.87
N GLU A 439 -25.73 0.50 7.54
CA GLU A 439 -26.77 -0.48 7.92
C GLU A 439 -26.68 -1.80 7.15
N GLU A 440 -26.47 -1.73 5.82
CA GLU A 440 -26.59 -2.91 4.95
C GLU A 440 -25.21 -3.59 4.67
N LEU A 441 -24.08 -2.84 4.72
CA LEU A 441 -22.76 -3.38 4.42
C LEU A 441 -21.90 -3.67 5.65
N THR A 442 -22.37 -3.39 6.88
CA THR A 442 -21.67 -3.81 8.11
C THR A 442 -21.67 -5.34 8.22
N ARG A 443 -20.49 -5.90 8.45
CA ARG A 443 -20.29 -7.34 8.59
C ARG A 443 -20.27 -7.79 10.05
N PRO A 444 -20.41 -9.10 10.33
CA PRO A 444 -20.29 -9.64 11.68
C PRO A 444 -18.97 -9.28 12.39
N SER A 445 -17.86 -9.13 11.65
CA SER A 445 -16.60 -8.64 12.19
C SER A 445 -16.65 -7.17 12.63
N GLY A 446 -17.64 -6.40 12.22
CA GLY A 446 -17.81 -4.97 12.53
C GLY A 446 -17.32 -4.00 11.46
N GLY A 447 -16.62 -4.45 10.43
CA GLY A 447 -16.18 -3.62 9.30
C GLY A 447 -17.21 -3.57 8.16
N ILE A 448 -16.89 -2.83 7.11
CA ILE A 448 -17.76 -2.53 5.97
C ILE A 448 -17.34 -3.34 4.73
N ALA A 449 -18.29 -4.04 4.10
CA ALA A 449 -18.07 -4.72 2.82
C ALA A 449 -18.02 -3.74 1.65
N ARG A 450 -17.48 -4.18 0.49
CA ARG A 450 -17.46 -3.36 -0.74
C ARG A 450 -18.87 -3.07 -1.25
N TYR A 451 -19.64 -4.10 -1.50
CA TYR A 451 -21.01 -4.02 -2.03
C TYR A 451 -21.80 -5.29 -1.68
N THR A 452 -23.11 -5.24 -1.85
CA THR A 452 -24.00 -6.39 -1.61
C THR A 452 -23.70 -7.52 -2.61
N HIS A 453 -23.57 -8.75 -2.09
CA HIS A 453 -23.24 -9.97 -2.85
C HIS A 453 -21.80 -10.03 -3.39
N ASP A 454 -20.86 -9.25 -2.82
CA ASP A 454 -19.43 -9.39 -3.13
C ASP A 454 -18.97 -10.83 -2.86
N SER A 455 -18.30 -11.43 -3.85
CA SER A 455 -17.81 -12.82 -3.77
C SER A 455 -16.28 -12.92 -3.90
N TYR A 456 -15.56 -11.81 -3.87
CA TYR A 456 -14.12 -11.80 -3.97
C TYR A 456 -13.47 -12.29 -2.66
N PHE A 457 -12.74 -13.40 -2.71
CA PHE A 457 -12.15 -14.10 -1.56
C PHE A 457 -13.15 -14.58 -0.49
N GLY A 458 -14.38 -14.91 -0.88
CA GLY A 458 -15.43 -15.37 0.02
C GLY A 458 -16.75 -14.67 -0.23
N TYR A 459 -17.46 -14.29 0.84
CA TYR A 459 -18.73 -13.62 0.71
C TYR A 459 -18.81 -12.39 1.60
N MET A 460 -18.83 -11.22 0.95
CA MET A 460 -19.01 -9.92 1.60
C MET A 460 -18.05 -9.70 2.79
N ASN A 461 -16.76 -9.96 2.62
CA ASN A 461 -15.78 -9.66 3.66
C ASN A 461 -15.73 -8.16 3.97
N SER A 462 -15.30 -7.82 5.18
CA SER A 462 -15.00 -6.42 5.53
C SER A 462 -13.76 -5.95 4.77
N TRP A 463 -13.78 -4.72 4.28
CA TRP A 463 -12.64 -4.08 3.64
C TRP A 463 -12.12 -2.93 4.52
N ILE A 464 -10.82 -2.90 4.75
CA ILE A 464 -10.19 -1.84 5.54
C ILE A 464 -10.50 -0.47 4.94
N ILE A 465 -10.34 -0.31 3.62
CA ILE A 465 -10.61 0.98 2.95
C ILE A 465 -12.08 1.41 3.06
N CYS A 466 -13.03 0.49 2.88
CA CYS A 466 -14.46 0.82 2.98
C CYS A 466 -14.85 1.24 4.41
N THR A 467 -14.28 0.57 5.41
CA THR A 467 -14.48 0.93 6.83
C THR A 467 -13.91 2.32 7.13
N LEU A 468 -12.74 2.65 6.56
CA LEU A 468 -12.13 3.97 6.71
C LEU A 468 -12.89 5.06 5.95
N TRP A 469 -13.48 4.78 4.78
CA TRP A 469 -14.35 5.73 4.07
C TRP A 469 -15.59 6.11 4.88
N LEU A 470 -16.17 5.14 5.59
CA LEU A 470 -17.26 5.42 6.54
C LEU A 470 -16.76 6.26 7.72
N ALA A 471 -15.58 5.94 8.27
CA ALA A 471 -14.98 6.73 9.34
C ALA A 471 -14.74 8.20 8.91
N GLN A 472 -14.22 8.42 7.69
CA GLN A 472 -14.02 9.75 7.11
C GLN A 472 -15.34 10.53 7.00
N TRP A 473 -16.45 9.87 6.61
CA TRP A 473 -17.74 10.53 6.58
C TRP A 473 -18.20 10.93 7.97
N HIS A 474 -18.09 10.06 8.98
CA HIS A 474 -18.40 10.41 10.35
C HIS A 474 -17.57 11.58 10.88
N ILE A 475 -16.28 11.66 10.49
CA ILE A 475 -15.45 12.83 10.78
C ILE A 475 -16.05 14.09 10.15
N ALA A 476 -16.40 14.03 8.87
CA ALA A 476 -16.90 15.17 8.11
C ALA A 476 -18.25 15.72 8.64
N VAL A 477 -19.09 14.85 9.18
CA VAL A 477 -20.37 15.26 9.84
C VAL A 477 -20.24 15.52 11.34
N GLY A 478 -19.02 15.45 11.91
CA GLY A 478 -18.72 15.78 13.31
C GLY A 478 -19.00 14.66 14.31
N ASN A 479 -19.30 13.45 13.88
CA ASN A 479 -19.50 12.27 14.74
C ASN A 479 -18.15 11.59 15.03
N LEU A 480 -17.31 12.27 15.82
CA LEU A 480 -15.92 11.85 16.10
C LEU A 480 -15.83 10.57 16.94
N GLU A 481 -16.86 10.26 17.75
CA GLU A 481 -16.89 9.03 18.55
C GLU A 481 -16.99 7.81 17.63
N ARG A 482 -17.98 7.79 16.74
CA ARG A 482 -18.15 6.70 15.77
C ARG A 482 -16.96 6.56 14.83
N ALA A 483 -16.40 7.68 14.40
CA ALA A 483 -15.18 7.69 13.57
C ALA A 483 -14.01 6.99 14.29
N MET A 484 -13.80 7.28 15.57
CA MET A 484 -12.73 6.64 16.35
C MET A 484 -12.97 5.15 16.52
N GLU A 485 -14.20 4.71 16.76
CA GLU A 485 -14.54 3.27 16.83
C GLU A 485 -14.12 2.53 15.54
N LEU A 486 -14.39 3.10 14.38
CA LEU A 486 -14.03 2.51 13.09
C LEU A 486 -12.50 2.52 12.84
N ILE A 487 -11.81 3.59 13.26
CA ILE A 487 -10.34 3.67 13.20
C ILE A 487 -9.72 2.61 14.11
N GLU A 488 -10.23 2.47 15.34
CA GLU A 488 -9.77 1.45 16.29
C GLU A 488 -10.06 0.05 15.77
N TRP A 489 -11.22 -0.17 15.15
CA TRP A 489 -11.55 -1.44 14.51
C TRP A 489 -10.48 -1.83 13.48
N CYS A 490 -10.10 -0.93 12.58
CA CYS A 490 -9.04 -1.18 11.60
C CYS A 490 -7.69 -1.49 12.27
N THR A 491 -7.39 -0.81 13.39
CA THR A 491 -6.17 -1.04 14.17
C THR A 491 -6.16 -2.41 14.83
N ASP A 492 -7.30 -2.82 15.43
CA ASP A 492 -7.44 -4.05 16.20
C ASP A 492 -7.47 -5.31 15.30
N HIS A 493 -7.88 -5.16 14.03
CA HIS A 493 -7.88 -6.23 13.03
C HIS A 493 -6.59 -6.27 12.17
N ALA A 494 -5.63 -5.40 12.44
CA ALA A 494 -4.32 -5.51 11.81
C ALA A 494 -3.58 -6.76 12.32
N HIS A 495 -2.74 -7.34 11.45
CA HIS A 495 -1.87 -8.44 11.85
C HIS A 495 -0.93 -8.01 13.00
N PRO A 496 -0.51 -8.92 13.91
CA PRO A 496 0.39 -8.58 15.02
C PRO A 496 1.71 -7.90 14.63
N SER A 497 2.13 -8.00 13.36
CA SER A 497 3.27 -7.24 12.81
C SER A 497 2.97 -5.75 12.57
N GLY A 498 1.72 -5.32 12.76
CA GLY A 498 1.25 -3.96 12.45
C GLY A 498 1.00 -3.72 10.97
N LEU A 499 0.71 -4.77 10.20
CA LEU A 499 0.34 -4.68 8.78
C LEU A 499 -1.16 -4.86 8.62
N MET A 500 -1.77 -4.04 7.76
CA MET A 500 -3.19 -4.13 7.41
C MET A 500 -3.34 -4.84 6.07
N SER A 501 -4.23 -5.83 6.07
CA SER A 501 -4.63 -6.56 4.86
C SER A 501 -5.58 -5.72 3.98
N GLU A 502 -5.93 -6.28 2.84
CA GLU A 502 -7.01 -5.77 2.01
C GLU A 502 -8.36 -6.00 2.68
N GLN A 503 -8.60 -7.21 3.14
CA GLN A 503 -9.88 -7.68 3.69
C GLN A 503 -9.71 -8.30 5.07
N ILE A 504 -10.84 -8.36 5.79
CA ILE A 504 -11.00 -9.05 7.06
C ILE A 504 -12.20 -10.00 6.93
N ALA A 505 -11.97 -11.26 7.22
CA ALA A 505 -13.03 -12.27 7.26
C ALA A 505 -14.00 -12.04 8.43
N ASP A 506 -15.17 -12.70 8.40
CA ASP A 506 -16.18 -12.56 9.47
C ASP A 506 -15.70 -13.06 10.85
N ASP A 507 -14.67 -13.92 10.90
CA ASP A 507 -14.01 -14.36 12.14
C ASP A 507 -12.95 -13.37 12.66
N GLY A 508 -12.73 -12.25 11.95
CA GLY A 508 -11.75 -11.23 12.29
C GLY A 508 -10.34 -11.50 11.77
N SER A 509 -10.11 -12.58 11.02
CA SER A 509 -8.79 -12.88 10.46
C SER A 509 -8.50 -12.03 9.21
N PRO A 510 -7.22 -11.61 9.02
CA PRO A 510 -6.78 -10.97 7.78
C PRO A 510 -6.95 -11.89 6.57
N LEU A 511 -7.40 -11.33 5.45
CA LEU A 511 -7.67 -12.07 4.22
C LEU A 511 -7.17 -11.28 3.01
N SER A 512 -6.95 -11.98 1.87
CA SER A 512 -6.33 -11.45 0.66
C SER A 512 -4.87 -11.03 0.89
N VAL A 513 -4.38 -9.97 0.25
CA VAL A 513 -2.98 -9.53 0.39
C VAL A 513 -2.71 -8.83 1.73
N LEU A 514 -1.51 -9.04 2.25
CA LEU A 514 -1.01 -8.45 3.49
C LEU A 514 0.47 -8.06 3.36
N PRO A 515 0.83 -6.78 3.40
CA PRO A 515 -0.03 -5.59 3.53
C PRO A 515 -0.66 -5.13 2.21
N LEU A 516 -1.68 -4.27 2.28
CA LEU A 516 -2.13 -3.47 1.15
C LEU A 516 -1.73 -2.00 1.35
N ALA A 517 -0.99 -1.42 0.39
CA ALA A 517 -0.54 -0.03 0.46
C ALA A 517 -1.71 0.96 0.53
N TRP A 518 -2.81 0.69 -0.17
CA TRP A 518 -4.01 1.53 -0.12
C TRP A 518 -4.69 1.50 1.26
N SER A 519 -4.77 0.35 1.93
CA SER A 519 -5.28 0.28 3.32
C SER A 519 -4.49 1.19 4.25
N HIS A 520 -3.16 1.15 4.16
CA HIS A 520 -2.28 2.01 4.96
C HIS A 520 -2.39 3.49 4.57
N SER A 521 -2.54 3.81 3.27
CA SER A 521 -2.72 5.18 2.80
C SER A 521 -4.05 5.78 3.30
N ALA A 522 -5.14 5.01 3.18
CA ALA A 522 -6.44 5.41 3.71
C ALA A 522 -6.41 5.60 5.23
N TYR A 523 -5.69 4.74 5.97
CA TYR A 523 -5.53 4.87 7.41
C TYR A 523 -4.81 6.18 7.78
N VAL A 524 -3.69 6.49 7.12
CA VAL A 524 -2.96 7.75 7.35
C VAL A 524 -3.88 8.95 7.11
N LEU A 525 -4.62 8.97 5.99
CA LEU A 525 -5.54 10.05 5.65
C LEU A 525 -6.63 10.21 6.70
N THR A 526 -7.27 9.12 7.10
CA THR A 526 -8.38 9.14 8.08
C THR A 526 -7.90 9.63 9.45
N VAL A 527 -6.75 9.17 9.92
CA VAL A 527 -6.18 9.65 11.18
C VAL A 527 -5.87 11.15 11.12
N LEU A 528 -5.30 11.65 10.02
CA LEU A 528 -5.01 13.09 9.86
C LEU A 528 -6.28 13.94 9.80
N GLU A 529 -7.33 13.46 9.13
CA GLU A 529 -8.64 14.12 9.08
C GLU A 529 -9.29 14.17 10.46
N TYR A 530 -9.29 13.04 11.18
CA TYR A 530 -9.78 12.99 12.56
C TYR A 530 -9.09 14.02 13.44
N LEU A 531 -7.83 14.11 13.32
CA LEU A 531 -7.01 14.95 14.14
C LEU A 531 -7.26 16.43 13.84
N LYS A 532 -7.42 16.80 12.58
CA LYS A 532 -7.83 18.14 12.18
C LYS A 532 -9.20 18.49 12.76
N ALA A 533 -10.18 17.61 12.64
CA ALA A 533 -11.53 17.83 13.16
C ALA A 533 -11.55 17.96 14.69
N VAL A 534 -10.72 17.18 15.41
CA VAL A 534 -10.55 17.34 16.88
C VAL A 534 -9.97 18.69 17.22
N ALA A 535 -8.95 19.16 16.49
CA ALA A 535 -8.33 20.47 16.74
C ALA A 535 -9.32 21.63 16.49
N GLU A 536 -10.15 21.53 15.44
CA GLU A 536 -11.19 22.53 15.15
C GLU A 536 -12.31 22.54 16.20
N LYS A 537 -12.71 21.36 16.71
CA LYS A 537 -13.76 21.25 17.74
C LYS A 537 -13.29 21.68 19.13
N TYR A 538 -12.01 21.51 19.43
CA TYR A 538 -11.42 21.79 20.74
C TYR A 538 -10.14 22.63 20.57
N PRO A 539 -10.25 23.90 20.16
CA PRO A 539 -9.09 24.76 19.98
C PRO A 539 -8.35 24.88 21.32
N VAL A 540 -7.04 24.57 21.31
CA VAL A 540 -6.17 24.83 22.46
C VAL A 540 -6.07 26.34 22.59
N CYS A 541 -6.48 26.91 23.72
CA CYS A 541 -6.22 28.32 24.02
C CYS A 541 -4.70 28.56 23.96
N PRO A 542 -4.26 29.64 23.28
CA PRO A 542 -2.85 29.97 23.11
C PRO A 542 -2.13 30.22 24.45
#